data_38f7104918810c867e309aa5f7740a71
#
_entry.id   38f7104918810c867e309aa5f7740a71
#
_cell.length_a   1.000
_cell.length_b   1.000
_cell.length_c   1.000
_cell.angle_alpha   90.00
_cell.angle_beta   90.00
_cell.angle_gamma   90.00
#
_symmetry.space_group_name_H-M   'P 1'
#
loop_
_entity.id
_entity.type
_entity.pdbx_description
1 polymer ?
#
loop_
_entity_poly.entity_id
_entity_poly.type
_entity_poly.pdbx_seq_one_letter_code
_entity_poly.pdbx_strand_id
1 'polypeptide(L)'
;MKHATNIIAICLAIFLAGCISLNKGPRNAYNNVVKHDVTFDAIIVPGIPFEGNKWDTVMKGRVLWAYILYKNGITKNIIFSGGAVYSPYTESKIMGLYARALGVPARNIFYDTQARHSTENLVYSYLIAKEQDFKLLALATDPIQSAFLRRFTSDRFGTPIYHLPFVIDSLEKYNHLQPVIDPRPARVNNFTSITTDESRIKRLFGTLGSDIDWKEYKRGVLPPL
;
A
#
# COMPACT_ATOMS: atom_id res chain seq x y z
N MET A 1 -29.01 33.62 9.30
CA MET A 1 -28.67 33.19 7.92
C MET A 1 -27.21 33.46 7.54
N LYS A 2 -26.61 34.64 7.77
CA LYS A 2 -25.20 34.97 7.39
C LYS A 2 -24.15 34.05 7.99
N HIS A 3 -24.31 33.55 9.23
CA HIS A 3 -23.34 32.64 9.86
C HIS A 3 -23.34 31.23 9.26
N ALA A 4 -24.50 30.71 8.85
CA ALA A 4 -24.60 29.39 8.22
C ALA A 4 -23.95 29.40 6.81
N THR A 5 -24.11 30.50 6.07
CA THR A 5 -23.49 30.67 4.74
C THR A 5 -21.95 30.72 4.83
N ASN A 6 -21.41 31.39 5.86
CA ASN A 6 -19.98 31.45 6.08
C ASN A 6 -19.37 30.09 6.47
N ILE A 7 -20.06 29.30 7.30
CA ILE A 7 -19.60 27.95 7.69
C ILE A 7 -19.59 27.04 6.48
N ILE A 8 -20.62 27.07 5.63
CA ILE A 8 -20.69 26.26 4.39
C ILE A 8 -19.56 26.67 3.45
N ALA A 9 -19.28 27.95 3.28
CA ALA A 9 -18.19 28.43 2.41
C ALA A 9 -16.81 28.00 2.94
N ILE A 10 -16.59 28.03 4.25
CA ILE A 10 -15.35 27.57 4.88
C ILE A 10 -15.18 26.05 4.71
N CYS A 11 -16.24 25.27 4.96
CA CYS A 11 -16.21 23.82 4.74
C CYS A 11 -15.93 23.46 3.29
N LEU A 12 -16.53 24.18 2.34
CA LEU A 12 -16.31 23.98 0.91
C LEU A 12 -14.88 24.33 0.50
N ALA A 13 -14.34 25.43 1.03
CA ALA A 13 -12.95 25.84 0.79
C ALA A 13 -11.94 24.82 1.34
N ILE A 14 -12.17 24.27 2.54
CA ILE A 14 -11.36 23.22 3.14
C ILE A 14 -11.44 21.93 2.30
N PHE A 15 -12.62 21.58 1.81
CA PHE A 15 -12.81 20.39 0.96
C PHE A 15 -12.10 20.54 -0.37
N LEU A 16 -12.18 21.70 -1.03
CA LEU A 16 -11.48 21.99 -2.27
C LEU A 16 -9.95 22.03 -2.08
N ALA A 17 -9.47 22.64 -1.02
CA ALA A 17 -8.04 22.66 -0.69
C ALA A 17 -7.50 21.24 -0.39
N GLY A 18 -8.29 20.39 0.26
CA GLY A 18 -7.98 18.99 0.50
C GLY A 18 -7.84 18.19 -0.78
N CYS A 19 -8.78 18.33 -1.72
CA CYS A 19 -8.74 17.65 -3.02
C CYS A 19 -7.53 18.07 -3.86
N ILE A 20 -7.19 19.35 -3.88
CA ILE A 20 -6.01 19.87 -4.61
C ILE A 20 -4.72 19.33 -4.01
N SER A 21 -4.62 19.27 -2.69
CA SER A 21 -3.44 18.73 -1.99
C SER A 21 -3.23 17.25 -2.22
N LEU A 22 -4.31 16.45 -2.22
CA LEU A 22 -4.27 14.99 -2.45
C LEU A 22 -3.83 14.61 -3.86
N ASN A 23 -3.97 15.49 -4.85
CA ASN A 23 -3.54 15.23 -6.23
C ASN A 23 -2.18 15.82 -6.58
N LYS A 24 -1.87 17.02 -6.06
CA LYS A 24 -0.63 17.74 -6.39
C LYS A 24 0.62 17.05 -5.82
N GLY A 25 0.56 16.59 -4.56
CA GLY A 25 1.67 15.90 -3.91
C GLY A 25 2.08 14.61 -4.63
N PRO A 26 1.15 13.67 -4.87
CA PRO A 26 1.40 12.46 -5.63
C PRO A 26 1.99 12.71 -7.02
N ARG A 27 1.42 13.66 -7.77
CA ARG A 27 1.89 14.03 -9.11
C ARG A 27 3.32 14.57 -9.08
N ASN A 28 3.64 15.43 -8.11
CA ASN A 28 5.00 15.96 -7.97
C ASN A 28 6.00 14.86 -7.63
N ALA A 29 5.65 13.92 -6.73
CA ALA A 29 6.49 12.78 -6.39
C ALA A 29 6.77 11.90 -7.63
N TYR A 30 5.73 11.56 -8.38
CA TYR A 30 5.86 10.79 -9.62
C TYR A 30 6.71 11.50 -10.67
N ASN A 31 6.42 12.77 -10.95
CA ASN A 31 7.16 13.58 -11.93
C ASN A 31 8.65 13.72 -11.54
N ASN A 32 8.94 13.83 -10.25
CA ASN A 32 10.32 13.89 -9.76
C ASN A 32 11.09 12.59 -10.03
N VAL A 33 10.46 11.44 -9.80
CA VAL A 33 11.01 10.12 -10.10
C VAL A 33 11.29 9.98 -11.60
N VAL A 34 10.33 10.33 -12.44
CA VAL A 34 10.47 10.29 -13.92
C VAL A 34 11.57 11.26 -14.40
N LYS A 35 11.58 12.49 -13.88
CA LYS A 35 12.57 13.52 -14.27
C LYS A 35 14.02 13.10 -13.98
N HIS A 36 14.24 12.35 -12.89
CA HIS A 36 15.58 11.93 -12.47
C HIS A 36 15.89 10.48 -12.84
N ASP A 37 15.06 9.85 -13.69
CA ASP A 37 15.22 8.46 -14.17
C ASP A 37 15.45 7.45 -13.04
N VAL A 38 14.67 7.61 -11.96
CA VAL A 38 14.80 6.74 -10.77
C VAL A 38 14.05 5.44 -11.01
N THR A 39 14.75 4.31 -10.90
CA THR A 39 14.14 2.97 -10.92
C THR A 39 14.30 2.31 -9.55
N PHE A 40 13.18 2.01 -8.89
CA PHE A 40 13.16 1.31 -7.61
C PHE A 40 13.44 -0.19 -7.79
N ASP A 41 14.18 -0.80 -6.86
CA ASP A 41 14.33 -2.25 -6.85
C ASP A 41 13.01 -2.93 -6.54
N ALA A 42 12.23 -2.38 -5.61
CA ALA A 42 10.87 -2.82 -5.35
C ALA A 42 9.96 -1.68 -4.84
N ILE A 43 8.67 -1.82 -5.11
CA ILE A 43 7.62 -1.03 -4.47
C ILE A 43 6.86 -1.88 -3.46
N ILE A 44 6.50 -1.27 -2.33
CA ILE A 44 5.66 -1.85 -1.28
C ILE A 44 4.22 -1.41 -1.53
N VAL A 45 3.32 -2.38 -1.63
CA VAL A 45 1.88 -2.15 -1.87
C VAL A 45 1.08 -2.79 -0.74
N PRO A 46 0.64 -2.00 0.26
CA PRO A 46 -0.15 -2.51 1.37
C PRO A 46 -1.49 -3.10 0.95
N GLY A 47 -1.93 -4.11 1.67
CA GLY A 47 -3.17 -4.83 1.47
C GLY A 47 -4.42 -4.02 1.82
N ILE A 48 -5.54 -4.56 1.39
CA ILE A 48 -6.89 -4.14 1.75
C ILE A 48 -7.82 -5.35 1.68
N PRO A 49 -8.84 -5.47 2.54
CA PRO A 49 -9.73 -6.60 2.57
C PRO A 49 -10.40 -6.92 1.23
N PHE A 50 -10.51 -8.21 0.92
CA PHE A 50 -11.20 -8.71 -0.26
C PHE A 50 -12.43 -9.52 0.14
N GLU A 51 -13.60 -9.16 -0.35
CA GLU A 51 -14.87 -9.75 0.06
C GLU A 51 -15.32 -10.94 -0.82
N GLY A 52 -14.44 -11.44 -1.69
CA GLY A 52 -14.67 -12.67 -2.45
C GLY A 52 -15.22 -12.50 -3.86
N ASN A 53 -15.67 -11.31 -4.28
CA ASN A 53 -16.30 -11.10 -5.58
C ASN A 53 -15.36 -10.40 -6.57
N LYS A 54 -15.08 -9.14 -6.31
CA LYS A 54 -14.23 -8.27 -7.13
C LYS A 54 -13.46 -7.33 -6.24
N TRP A 55 -12.37 -6.77 -6.76
CA TRP A 55 -11.66 -5.72 -6.06
C TRP A 55 -12.55 -4.48 -5.82
N ASP A 56 -12.37 -3.86 -4.68
CA ASP A 56 -12.96 -2.56 -4.42
C ASP A 56 -12.16 -1.44 -5.12
N THR A 57 -12.64 -0.22 -5.00
CA THR A 57 -12.01 0.95 -5.64
C THR A 57 -10.60 1.19 -5.15
N VAL A 58 -10.31 0.96 -3.86
CA VAL A 58 -8.99 1.22 -3.27
C VAL A 58 -7.99 0.12 -3.66
N MET A 59 -8.40 -1.16 -3.58
CA MET A 59 -7.58 -2.29 -4.05
C MET A 59 -7.25 -2.12 -5.52
N LYS A 60 -8.26 -1.82 -6.34
CA LYS A 60 -8.09 -1.54 -7.77
C LYS A 60 -7.08 -0.42 -8.00
N GLY A 61 -7.21 0.70 -7.29
CA GLY A 61 -6.28 1.83 -7.39
C GLY A 61 -4.84 1.43 -7.07
N ARG A 62 -4.61 0.69 -5.98
CA ARG A 62 -3.27 0.23 -5.58
C ARG A 62 -2.67 -0.75 -6.58
N VAL A 63 -3.44 -1.73 -7.05
CA VAL A 63 -2.95 -2.72 -8.03
C VAL A 63 -2.69 -2.07 -9.38
N LEU A 64 -3.59 -1.22 -9.88
CA LEU A 64 -3.37 -0.50 -11.13
C LEU A 64 -2.15 0.43 -11.04
N TRP A 65 -1.95 1.10 -9.90
CA TRP A 65 -0.78 1.94 -9.70
C TRP A 65 0.51 1.13 -9.73
N ALA A 66 0.55 0.00 -9.01
CA ALA A 66 1.68 -0.91 -9.04
C ALA A 66 1.98 -1.41 -10.48
N TYR A 67 0.95 -1.77 -11.23
CA TYR A 67 1.07 -2.16 -12.63
C TYR A 67 1.62 -1.02 -13.51
N ILE A 68 1.13 0.22 -13.34
CA ILE A 68 1.61 1.39 -14.09
C ILE A 68 3.10 1.64 -13.79
N LEU A 69 3.49 1.62 -12.53
CA LEU A 69 4.89 1.80 -12.13
C LEU A 69 5.80 0.71 -12.71
N TYR A 70 5.35 -0.54 -12.68
CA TYR A 70 6.07 -1.67 -13.26
C TYR A 70 6.19 -1.53 -14.79
N LYS A 71 5.07 -1.29 -15.47
CA LYS A 71 5.00 -1.15 -16.93
C LYS A 71 5.88 -0.01 -17.46
N ASN A 72 5.98 1.08 -16.71
CA ASN A 72 6.79 2.25 -17.08
C ASN A 72 8.26 2.14 -16.64
N GLY A 73 8.71 0.99 -16.10
CA GLY A 73 10.10 0.79 -15.66
C GLY A 73 10.48 1.56 -14.39
N ILE A 74 9.52 2.15 -13.68
CA ILE A 74 9.76 2.88 -12.41
C ILE A 74 10.12 1.91 -11.27
N THR A 75 9.70 0.66 -11.36
CA THR A 75 10.10 -0.39 -10.43
C THR A 75 10.41 -1.69 -11.15
N LYS A 76 11.35 -2.46 -10.60
CA LYS A 76 11.69 -3.81 -11.08
C LYS A 76 10.77 -4.87 -10.48
N ASN A 77 10.38 -4.70 -9.20
CA ASN A 77 9.63 -5.69 -8.45
C ASN A 77 8.50 -5.04 -7.65
N ILE A 78 7.52 -5.86 -7.26
CA ILE A 78 6.38 -5.45 -6.45
C ILE A 78 6.31 -6.37 -5.22
N ILE A 79 6.26 -5.80 -4.03
CA ILE A 79 5.98 -6.50 -2.78
C ILE A 79 4.54 -6.15 -2.38
N PHE A 80 3.61 -7.09 -2.58
CA PHE A 80 2.27 -6.97 -2.02
C PHE A 80 2.28 -7.47 -0.58
N SER A 81 1.67 -6.71 0.33
CA SER A 81 1.70 -7.00 1.75
C SER A 81 0.29 -7.04 2.32
N GLY A 82 0.02 -7.98 3.21
CA GLY A 82 -1.24 -8.16 3.92
C GLY A 82 -1.68 -9.62 3.99
N GLY A 83 -1.95 -10.07 5.20
CA GLY A 83 -2.48 -11.40 5.52
C GLY A 83 -3.97 -11.54 5.21
N ALA A 84 -4.58 -12.61 5.73
CA ALA A 84 -6.02 -12.76 5.82
C ALA A 84 -6.50 -12.09 7.11
N VAL A 85 -6.99 -10.86 7.04
CA VAL A 85 -7.25 -10.01 8.21
C VAL A 85 -8.74 -9.93 8.54
N TYR A 86 -9.53 -9.41 7.62
CA TYR A 86 -10.98 -9.23 7.80
C TYR A 86 -11.81 -10.25 7.02
N SER A 87 -11.19 -10.96 6.08
CA SER A 87 -11.81 -11.99 5.25
C SER A 87 -10.89 -13.20 5.12
N PRO A 88 -11.38 -14.37 4.70
CA PRO A 88 -10.55 -15.57 4.57
C PRO A 88 -9.54 -15.52 3.40
N TYR A 89 -9.34 -14.36 2.79
CA TYR A 89 -8.43 -14.21 1.67
C TYR A 89 -7.19 -13.42 2.08
N THR A 90 -6.01 -13.97 1.76
CA THR A 90 -4.73 -13.26 1.92
C THR A 90 -4.69 -12.09 0.97
N GLU A 91 -4.71 -10.87 1.50
CA GLU A 91 -4.83 -9.63 0.74
C GLU A 91 -3.70 -9.47 -0.30
N SER A 92 -2.47 -9.74 0.10
CA SER A 92 -1.30 -9.70 -0.79
C SER A 92 -1.43 -10.66 -1.96
N LYS A 93 -1.89 -11.90 -1.73
CA LYS A 93 -2.09 -12.89 -2.79
C LYS A 93 -3.19 -12.48 -3.76
N ILE A 94 -4.30 -11.92 -3.27
CA ILE A 94 -5.37 -11.38 -4.13
C ILE A 94 -4.83 -10.28 -5.04
N MET A 95 -4.11 -9.31 -4.48
CA MET A 95 -3.52 -8.24 -5.29
C MET A 95 -2.52 -8.77 -6.31
N GLY A 96 -1.72 -9.76 -5.94
CA GLY A 96 -0.80 -10.42 -6.85
C GLY A 96 -1.49 -11.19 -7.99
N LEU A 97 -2.64 -11.84 -7.71
CA LEU A 97 -3.45 -12.49 -8.77
C LEU A 97 -3.94 -11.45 -9.79
N TYR A 98 -4.44 -10.31 -9.32
CA TYR A 98 -4.84 -9.20 -10.19
C TYR A 98 -3.65 -8.63 -10.99
N ALA A 99 -2.51 -8.40 -10.34
CA ALA A 99 -1.30 -7.89 -11.02
C ALA A 99 -0.81 -8.86 -12.11
N ARG A 100 -0.83 -10.17 -11.84
CA ARG A 100 -0.50 -11.20 -12.83
C ARG A 100 -1.48 -11.21 -13.99
N ALA A 101 -2.77 -11.10 -13.73
CA ALA A 101 -3.79 -11.01 -14.76
C ALA A 101 -3.65 -9.74 -15.65
N LEU A 102 -3.04 -8.68 -15.11
CA LEU A 102 -2.65 -7.48 -15.85
C LEU A 102 -1.34 -7.64 -16.64
N GLY A 103 -0.59 -8.74 -16.45
CA GLY A 103 0.63 -9.04 -17.18
C GLY A 103 1.94 -8.82 -16.41
N VAL A 104 1.90 -8.57 -15.08
CA VAL A 104 3.12 -8.54 -14.27
C VAL A 104 3.63 -9.99 -14.10
N PRO A 105 4.89 -10.28 -14.47
CA PRO A 105 5.43 -11.63 -14.33
C PRO A 105 5.52 -12.08 -12.88
N ALA A 106 5.19 -13.34 -12.61
CA ALA A 106 5.18 -13.90 -11.25
C ALA A 106 6.54 -13.74 -10.52
N ARG A 107 7.65 -13.84 -11.25
CA ARG A 107 9.02 -13.70 -10.70
C ARG A 107 9.34 -12.29 -10.16
N ASN A 108 8.54 -11.28 -10.52
CA ASN A 108 8.69 -9.90 -10.07
C ASN A 108 7.68 -9.53 -8.99
N ILE A 109 6.94 -10.51 -8.45
CA ILE A 109 5.92 -10.30 -7.41
C ILE A 109 6.33 -11.07 -6.15
N PHE A 110 6.44 -10.37 -5.05
CA PHE A 110 6.75 -10.90 -3.72
C PHE A 110 5.54 -10.68 -2.80
N TYR A 111 5.40 -11.55 -1.78
CA TYR A 111 4.21 -11.55 -0.93
C TYR A 111 4.61 -11.56 0.55
N ASP A 112 4.22 -10.54 1.28
CA ASP A 112 4.03 -10.67 2.71
C ASP A 112 2.60 -11.13 3.00
N THR A 113 2.47 -12.23 3.72
CA THR A 113 1.20 -12.83 4.07
C THR A 113 0.88 -12.75 5.56
N GLN A 114 1.68 -12.02 6.33
CA GLN A 114 1.62 -11.98 7.79
C GLN A 114 1.00 -10.70 8.32
N ALA A 115 1.24 -9.56 7.67
CA ALA A 115 0.80 -8.25 8.14
C ALA A 115 -0.71 -8.20 8.39
N ARG A 116 -1.07 -7.72 9.58
CA ARG A 116 -2.45 -7.50 10.03
C ARG A 116 -2.78 -6.01 10.19
N HIS A 117 -1.76 -5.16 10.30
CA HIS A 117 -1.84 -3.71 10.52
C HIS A 117 -1.04 -2.92 9.49
N SER A 118 -1.41 -1.65 9.28
CA SER A 118 -0.77 -0.81 8.27
C SER A 118 0.74 -0.63 8.47
N THR A 119 1.21 -0.58 9.71
CA THR A 119 2.64 -0.48 10.02
C THR A 119 3.39 -1.80 9.81
N GLU A 120 2.74 -2.93 10.06
CA GLU A 120 3.29 -4.25 9.78
C GLU A 120 3.51 -4.48 8.28
N ASN A 121 2.64 -3.91 7.42
CA ASN A 121 2.86 -3.94 5.97
C ASN A 121 4.23 -3.36 5.59
N LEU A 122 4.67 -2.28 6.25
CA LEU A 122 6.00 -1.70 6.00
C LEU A 122 7.11 -2.62 6.49
N VAL A 123 6.95 -3.16 7.70
CA VAL A 123 7.97 -3.98 8.36
C VAL A 123 8.22 -5.27 7.60
N TYR A 124 7.20 -6.07 7.38
CA TYR A 124 7.36 -7.36 6.69
C TYR A 124 7.78 -7.19 5.22
N SER A 125 7.30 -6.15 4.53
CA SER A 125 7.81 -5.84 3.20
C SER A 125 9.28 -5.43 3.21
N TYR A 126 9.71 -4.66 4.22
CA TYR A 126 11.12 -4.31 4.39
C TYR A 126 11.99 -5.55 4.64
N LEU A 127 11.51 -6.52 5.44
CA LEU A 127 12.21 -7.78 5.67
C LEU A 127 12.40 -8.56 4.36
N ILE A 128 11.33 -8.71 3.56
CA ILE A 128 11.43 -9.32 2.23
C ILE A 128 12.42 -8.57 1.34
N ALA A 129 12.38 -7.24 1.35
CA ALA A 129 13.33 -6.44 0.56
C ALA A 129 14.79 -6.68 0.98
N LYS A 130 15.04 -6.86 2.28
CA LYS A 130 16.38 -7.20 2.80
C LYS A 130 16.84 -8.59 2.36
N GLU A 131 15.96 -9.59 2.42
CA GLU A 131 16.27 -10.96 1.95
C GLU A 131 16.59 -10.99 0.45
N GLN A 132 15.92 -10.16 -0.35
CA GLN A 132 16.12 -10.06 -1.80
C GLN A 132 17.26 -9.09 -2.17
N ASP A 133 17.95 -8.50 -1.20
CA ASP A 133 18.99 -7.47 -1.39
C ASP A 133 18.49 -6.21 -2.15
N PHE A 134 17.21 -5.88 -2.03
CA PHE A 134 16.64 -4.64 -2.59
C PHE A 134 17.06 -3.44 -1.75
N LYS A 135 17.64 -2.43 -2.38
CA LYS A 135 18.21 -1.25 -1.71
C LYS A 135 17.32 -0.01 -1.85
N LEU A 136 16.71 0.17 -2.99
CA LEU A 136 15.91 1.35 -3.29
C LEU A 136 14.43 0.97 -3.30
N LEU A 137 13.70 1.46 -2.28
CA LEU A 137 12.31 1.09 -2.01
C LEU A 137 11.38 2.28 -2.10
N ALA A 138 10.14 2.06 -2.58
CA ALA A 138 9.07 3.03 -2.47
C ALA A 138 7.78 2.42 -1.94
N LEU A 139 7.01 3.19 -1.17
CA LEU A 139 5.65 2.88 -0.76
C LEU A 139 4.67 3.38 -1.81
N ALA A 140 4.01 2.46 -2.51
CA ALA A 140 3.04 2.72 -3.56
C ALA A 140 1.63 2.38 -3.06
N THR A 141 0.91 3.37 -2.56
CA THR A 141 -0.43 3.21 -1.96
C THR A 141 -1.30 4.43 -2.27
N ASP A 142 -2.48 4.51 -1.67
CA ASP A 142 -3.32 5.70 -1.77
C ASP A 142 -2.70 6.91 -1.02
N PRO A 143 -3.07 8.15 -1.41
CA PRO A 143 -2.51 9.36 -0.81
C PRO A 143 -2.73 9.47 0.69
N ILE A 144 -3.87 8.99 1.21
CA ILE A 144 -4.23 9.09 2.63
C ILE A 144 -3.35 8.14 3.45
N GLN A 145 -3.26 6.88 3.06
CA GLN A 145 -2.39 5.92 3.74
C GLN A 145 -0.92 6.32 3.63
N SER A 146 -0.49 6.82 2.46
CA SER A 146 0.87 7.34 2.28
C SER A 146 1.19 8.46 3.27
N ALA A 147 0.27 9.43 3.44
CA ALA A 147 0.45 10.52 4.40
C ALA A 147 0.52 10.01 5.85
N PHE A 148 -0.34 9.07 6.20
CA PHE A 148 -0.36 8.44 7.52
C PHE A 148 0.95 7.70 7.84
N LEU A 149 1.47 6.93 6.87
CA LEU A 149 2.66 6.10 7.07
C LEU A 149 3.98 6.88 6.99
N ARG A 150 3.98 8.13 6.53
CA ARG A 150 5.20 8.94 6.35
C ARG A 150 6.06 9.04 7.61
N ARG A 151 5.46 9.18 8.78
CA ARG A 151 6.17 9.24 10.06
C ARG A 151 6.89 7.93 10.44
N PHE A 152 6.49 6.81 9.84
CA PHE A 152 7.10 5.50 10.09
C PHE A 152 8.22 5.16 9.10
N THR A 153 8.33 5.87 7.99
CA THR A 153 9.31 5.60 6.94
C THR A 153 10.52 6.53 6.98
N SER A 154 10.49 7.64 7.73
CA SER A 154 11.58 8.62 7.75
C SER A 154 12.87 8.08 8.37
N ASP A 155 12.80 7.50 9.58
CA ASP A 155 14.02 7.17 10.36
C ASP A 155 14.00 5.77 10.98
N ARG A 156 13.03 4.92 10.62
CA ARG A 156 12.81 3.65 11.30
C ARG A 156 13.45 2.45 10.61
N PHE A 157 13.81 2.60 9.35
CA PHE A 157 14.44 1.56 8.56
C PHE A 157 15.87 1.91 8.20
N GLY A 158 16.73 0.90 8.03
CA GLY A 158 18.12 1.10 7.60
C GLY A 158 18.26 1.55 6.15
N THR A 159 17.16 1.57 5.39
CA THR A 159 17.06 2.05 4.01
C THR A 159 15.87 3.00 3.91
N PRO A 160 16.01 4.17 3.28
CA PRO A 160 14.88 5.07 3.06
C PRO A 160 13.77 4.40 2.24
N ILE A 161 12.53 4.58 2.66
CA ILE A 161 11.36 4.17 1.87
C ILE A 161 10.71 5.43 1.30
N TYR A 162 10.81 5.60 -0.01
CA TYR A 162 10.24 6.75 -0.72
C TYR A 162 8.72 6.65 -0.76
N HIS A 163 8.03 7.79 -0.87
CA HIS A 163 6.58 7.81 -0.97
C HIS A 163 6.15 8.12 -2.39
N LEU A 164 5.49 7.16 -3.01
CA LEU A 164 5.00 7.24 -4.38
C LEU A 164 3.50 6.89 -4.45
N PRO A 165 2.64 7.71 -3.81
CA PRO A 165 1.20 7.45 -3.79
C PRO A 165 0.61 7.59 -5.19
N PHE A 166 -0.50 6.89 -5.45
CA PHE A 166 -1.09 6.89 -6.77
C PHE A 166 -1.60 8.28 -7.22
N VAL A 167 -1.42 8.54 -8.51
CA VAL A 167 -1.92 9.74 -9.19
C VAL A 167 -3.27 9.39 -9.82
N ILE A 168 -4.35 9.99 -9.33
CA ILE A 168 -5.73 9.66 -9.72
C ILE A 168 -5.92 9.73 -11.24
N ASP A 169 -5.51 10.81 -11.88
CA ASP A 169 -5.63 10.99 -13.34
C ASP A 169 -4.86 9.91 -14.14
N SER A 170 -3.78 9.37 -13.56
CA SER A 170 -3.05 8.26 -14.19
C SER A 170 -3.83 6.96 -14.14
N LEU A 171 -4.62 6.75 -13.08
CA LEU A 171 -5.47 5.57 -12.93
C LEU A 171 -6.67 5.60 -13.89
N GLU A 172 -7.22 6.78 -14.21
CA GLU A 172 -8.37 6.92 -15.09
C GLU A 172 -8.16 6.27 -16.46
N LYS A 173 -6.95 6.38 -17.01
CA LYS A 173 -6.58 5.75 -18.30
C LYS A 173 -6.69 4.22 -18.26
N TYR A 174 -6.58 3.62 -17.09
CA TYR A 174 -6.61 2.18 -16.87
C TYR A 174 -7.91 1.70 -16.20
N ASN A 175 -8.87 2.59 -15.97
CA ASN A 175 -10.12 2.27 -15.25
C ASN A 175 -10.99 1.24 -15.97
N HIS A 176 -10.83 1.12 -17.30
CA HIS A 176 -11.51 0.10 -18.12
C HIS A 176 -11.00 -1.32 -17.86
N LEU A 177 -9.82 -1.50 -17.27
CA LEU A 177 -9.26 -2.80 -16.95
C LEU A 177 -10.05 -3.43 -15.79
N GLN A 178 -10.60 -4.62 -16.03
CA GLN A 178 -11.39 -5.40 -15.09
C GLN A 178 -11.01 -6.88 -15.20
N PRO A 179 -9.77 -7.24 -14.83
CA PRO A 179 -9.35 -8.64 -14.93
C PRO A 179 -10.17 -9.53 -13.98
N VAL A 180 -10.49 -10.72 -14.46
CA VAL A 180 -11.15 -11.75 -13.65
C VAL A 180 -10.08 -12.66 -13.07
N ILE A 181 -10.17 -12.96 -11.79
CA ILE A 181 -9.25 -13.86 -11.09
C ILE A 181 -10.00 -15.02 -10.46
N ASP A 182 -9.31 -16.13 -10.24
CA ASP A 182 -9.75 -17.17 -9.32
C ASP A 182 -9.15 -16.87 -7.93
N PRO A 183 -9.94 -16.50 -6.91
CA PRO A 183 -9.43 -16.14 -5.59
C PRO A 183 -9.07 -17.36 -4.73
N ARG A 184 -9.43 -18.59 -5.11
CA ARG A 184 -9.21 -19.81 -4.31
C ARG A 184 -7.76 -19.99 -3.84
N PRO A 185 -6.72 -19.72 -4.66
CA PRO A 185 -5.33 -19.85 -4.21
C PRO A 185 -4.92 -18.89 -3.10
N ALA A 186 -5.68 -17.82 -2.89
CA ALA A 186 -5.44 -16.84 -1.82
C ALA A 186 -6.23 -17.14 -0.55
N ARG A 187 -7.14 -18.11 -0.57
CA ARG A 187 -7.99 -18.46 0.57
C ARG A 187 -7.20 -19.25 1.61
N VAL A 188 -7.37 -18.89 2.88
CA VAL A 188 -6.82 -19.65 4.01
C VAL A 188 -7.91 -20.53 4.62
N ASN A 189 -7.51 -21.70 5.09
CA ASN A 189 -8.37 -22.58 5.88
C ASN A 189 -8.35 -22.12 7.35
N ASN A 190 -9.42 -22.38 8.09
CA ASN A 190 -9.53 -22.05 9.52
C ASN A 190 -9.30 -20.55 9.81
N PHE A 191 -9.88 -19.68 8.99
CA PHE A 191 -9.79 -18.25 9.15
C PHE A 191 -10.49 -17.76 10.42
N THR A 192 -9.79 -16.91 11.18
CA THR A 192 -10.36 -16.11 12.26
C THR A 192 -10.14 -14.63 11.96
N SER A 193 -11.20 -13.84 11.96
CA SER A 193 -11.10 -12.41 11.70
C SER A 193 -10.37 -11.69 12.83
N ILE A 194 -9.57 -10.69 12.53
CA ILE A 194 -8.92 -9.82 13.51
C ILE A 194 -9.92 -9.18 14.48
N THR A 195 -11.17 -9.01 14.05
CA THR A 195 -12.23 -8.45 14.92
C THR A 195 -12.65 -9.39 16.04
N THR A 196 -12.38 -10.68 15.91
CA THR A 196 -12.58 -11.68 16.97
C THR A 196 -11.45 -11.65 17.99
N ASP A 197 -10.21 -11.48 17.51
CA ASP A 197 -8.99 -11.54 18.34
C ASP A 197 -8.66 -10.22 19.01
N GLU A 198 -9.03 -9.10 18.39
CA GLU A 198 -8.59 -7.77 18.80
C GLU A 198 -9.75 -6.79 18.97
N SER A 199 -9.76 -6.08 20.11
CA SER A 199 -10.65 -4.95 20.31
C SER A 199 -10.36 -3.80 19.35
N ARG A 200 -11.31 -2.88 19.16
CA ARG A 200 -11.11 -1.68 18.32
C ARG A 200 -9.89 -0.85 18.76
N ILE A 201 -9.67 -0.75 20.06
CA ILE A 201 -8.54 0.00 20.63
C ILE A 201 -7.23 -0.70 20.30
N LYS A 202 -7.14 -2.02 20.46
CA LYS A 202 -5.95 -2.80 20.12
C LYS A 202 -5.60 -2.65 18.63
N ARG A 203 -6.58 -2.79 17.73
CA ARG A 203 -6.37 -2.58 16.29
C ARG A 203 -5.87 -1.17 15.95
N LEU A 204 -6.39 -0.14 16.65
CA LEU A 204 -5.88 1.23 16.47
C LEU A 204 -4.41 1.32 16.88
N PHE A 205 -4.03 0.80 18.03
CA PHE A 205 -2.65 0.82 18.50
C PHE A 205 -1.72 -0.02 17.60
N GLY A 206 -2.15 -1.21 17.15
CA GLY A 206 -1.42 -2.02 16.17
C GLY A 206 -1.17 -1.24 14.86
N THR A 207 -2.22 -0.55 14.35
CA THR A 207 -2.07 0.35 13.19
C THR A 207 -1.07 1.49 13.45
N LEU A 208 -0.95 1.94 14.69
CA LEU A 208 0.04 2.94 15.13
C LEU A 208 1.43 2.33 15.41
N GLY A 209 1.59 1.02 15.23
CA GLY A 209 2.87 0.33 15.36
C GLY A 209 3.29 0.04 16.78
N SER A 210 2.34 -0.13 17.72
CA SER A 210 2.63 -0.50 19.12
C SER A 210 3.25 -1.88 19.26
N ASP A 211 2.93 -2.79 18.32
CA ASP A 211 3.34 -4.19 18.35
C ASP A 211 4.70 -4.42 17.66
N ILE A 212 5.36 -3.33 17.22
CA ILE A 212 6.63 -3.36 16.50
C ILE A 212 7.75 -2.80 17.39
N ASP A 213 8.81 -3.59 17.61
CA ASP A 213 10.06 -3.06 18.15
C ASP A 213 10.88 -2.34 17.07
N TRP A 214 10.59 -1.06 16.90
CA TRP A 214 11.24 -0.23 15.89
C TRP A 214 12.76 -0.10 16.05
N LYS A 215 13.32 -0.44 17.22
CA LYS A 215 14.78 -0.36 17.45
C LYS A 215 15.51 -1.46 16.70
N GLU A 216 14.90 -2.62 16.54
CA GLU A 216 15.49 -3.76 15.82
C GLU A 216 15.69 -3.42 14.34
N TYR A 217 14.69 -2.76 13.71
CA TYR A 217 14.76 -2.43 12.28
C TYR A 217 15.77 -1.32 11.97
N LYS A 218 15.93 -0.38 12.87
CA LYS A 218 16.92 0.71 12.74
C LYS A 218 18.37 0.18 12.78
N ARG A 219 18.62 -0.92 13.49
CA ARG A 219 19.93 -1.56 13.60
C ARG A 219 20.22 -2.57 12.48
N GLY A 220 19.26 -2.83 11.59
CA GLY A 220 19.39 -3.84 10.55
C GLY A 220 19.42 -5.29 11.09
N VAL A 221 19.05 -5.48 12.33
CA VAL A 221 18.88 -6.81 12.94
C VAL A 221 17.49 -7.30 12.56
N LEU A 222 17.43 -8.41 11.83
CA LEU A 222 16.17 -9.07 11.48
C LEU A 222 15.73 -9.93 12.68
N PRO A 223 14.46 -9.84 13.14
CA PRO A 223 13.92 -10.87 14.00
C PRO A 223 13.88 -12.20 13.25
N PRO A 224 13.97 -13.35 13.92
CA PRO A 224 13.76 -14.64 13.27
C PRO A 224 12.33 -14.67 12.70
N LEU A 225 12.22 -15.08 11.44
CA LEU A 225 10.94 -15.32 10.75
C LEU A 225 10.21 -16.50 11.38
#